data_11f996b05b32290c23f0f796959b604a
#
_entry.id   11f996b05b32290c23f0f796959b604a
#
_cell.length_a   1.000
_cell.length_b   1.000
_cell.length_c   1.000
_cell.angle_alpha   90.00
_cell.angle_beta   90.00
_cell.angle_gamma   90.00
#
_symmetry.space_group_name_H-M   'P 1'
#
loop_
_entity.id
_entity.type
_entity.pdbx_description
1 polymer ?
#
loop_
_entity_poly.entity_id
_entity_poly.type
_entity_poly.pdbx_seq_one_letter_code
_entity_poly.pdbx_strand_id
1 'polypeptide(L)'
;MPKGLRRYYGKGHLHFITFSCYRRLPLLKRARARDVFVKELAKLREELGFQLIGYVVMPEHVHLLISEPQRGAPSTVLQKVKLRVARKLRKRRKSAPAGQMRLPLKECGEPLGAFWQARFYDFNVYSEQKRIEKLNYMHANPMNRKLVKHPKDWPWSSWGFYTRVGKVLVQIDV
;
A
#
# COMPACT_ATOMS: atom_id res chain seq x y z
N MET A 1 -8.76 -2.71 -15.23
CA MET A 1 -7.35 -2.30 -15.49
C MET A 1 -7.24 -1.99 -16.95
N PRO A 2 -6.57 -0.89 -17.36
CA PRO A 2 -6.33 -0.61 -18.78
C PRO A 2 -5.55 -1.77 -19.39
N LYS A 3 -6.02 -2.27 -20.55
CA LYS A 3 -5.27 -3.23 -21.35
C LYS A 3 -4.07 -2.49 -21.96
N GLY A 4 -2.87 -3.07 -21.88
CA GLY A 4 -1.69 -2.55 -22.58
C GLY A 4 -0.72 -1.68 -21.77
N LEU A 5 -0.86 -1.59 -20.44
CA LEU A 5 0.12 -0.87 -19.62
C LEU A 5 1.47 -1.62 -19.63
N ARG A 6 2.45 -1.07 -20.34
CA ARG A 6 3.82 -1.58 -20.32
C ARG A 6 4.56 -1.02 -19.11
N ARG A 7 5.30 -1.88 -18.42
CA ARG A 7 6.17 -1.51 -17.32
C ARG A 7 7.59 -1.36 -17.82
N TYR A 8 8.22 -0.25 -17.54
CA TYR A 8 9.61 0.02 -17.90
C TYR A 8 10.43 0.10 -16.62
N TYR A 9 11.46 -0.71 -16.52
CA TYR A 9 12.42 -0.71 -15.43
C TYR A 9 13.80 -0.29 -15.93
N GLY A 10 14.67 0.15 -15.02
CA GLY A 10 16.05 0.57 -15.34
C GLY A 10 16.16 1.93 -16.04
N LYS A 11 15.10 2.76 -15.95
CA LYS A 11 15.08 4.10 -16.56
C LYS A 11 15.07 5.24 -15.53
N GLY A 12 15.18 4.92 -14.24
CA GLY A 12 15.14 5.92 -13.16
C GLY A 12 13.79 6.59 -12.98
N HIS A 13 12.71 6.06 -13.56
CA HIS A 13 11.38 6.62 -13.40
C HIS A 13 10.80 6.27 -12.01
N LEU A 14 9.92 7.14 -11.52
CA LEU A 14 9.10 6.80 -10.37
C LEU A 14 7.97 5.83 -10.79
N HIS A 15 7.56 5.00 -9.86
CA HIS A 15 6.48 4.04 -10.03
C HIS A 15 5.29 4.39 -9.16
N PHE A 16 4.17 4.72 -9.79
CA PHE A 16 2.90 4.86 -9.10
C PHE A 16 2.19 3.50 -9.08
N ILE A 17 2.17 2.90 -7.91
CA ILE A 17 1.72 1.53 -7.72
C ILE A 17 0.42 1.51 -6.93
N THR A 18 -0.58 0.76 -7.41
CA THR A 18 -1.82 0.50 -6.70
C THR A 18 -2.07 -0.98 -6.57
N PHE A 19 -2.35 -1.44 -5.37
CA PHE A 19 -2.72 -2.83 -5.10
C PHE A 19 -3.79 -2.93 -4.01
N SER A 20 -4.61 -3.95 -4.09
CA SER A 20 -5.78 -4.10 -3.24
C SER A 20 -5.70 -5.35 -2.36
N CYS A 21 -6.42 -5.30 -1.25
CA CYS A 21 -6.76 -6.49 -0.51
C CYS A 21 -7.59 -7.45 -1.38
N TYR A 22 -7.60 -8.72 -1.01
CA TYR A 22 -8.33 -9.77 -1.72
C TYR A 22 -9.82 -9.40 -1.83
N ARG A 23 -10.38 -9.50 -3.04
CA ARG A 23 -11.76 -9.10 -3.38
C ARG A 23 -12.14 -7.71 -2.88
N ARG A 24 -11.17 -6.81 -2.72
CA ARG A 24 -11.34 -5.47 -2.15
C ARG A 24 -11.97 -5.46 -0.75
N LEU A 25 -11.84 -6.54 0.00
CA LEU A 25 -12.27 -6.59 1.40
C LEU A 25 -11.48 -5.57 2.23
N PRO A 26 -12.12 -4.90 3.20
CA PRO A 26 -11.46 -3.85 3.99
C PRO A 26 -10.56 -4.44 5.09
N LEU A 27 -9.56 -5.27 4.70
CA LEU A 27 -8.67 -5.98 5.62
C LEU A 27 -7.72 -5.04 6.40
N LEU A 28 -7.55 -3.81 5.89
CA LEU A 28 -6.80 -2.73 6.55
C LEU A 28 -7.72 -1.71 7.24
N LYS A 29 -9.00 -2.03 7.50
CA LYS A 29 -9.96 -1.11 8.14
C LYS A 29 -9.53 -0.66 9.54
N ARG A 30 -8.91 -1.54 10.32
CA ARG A 30 -8.43 -1.21 11.67
C ARG A 30 -7.15 -0.37 11.60
N ALA A 31 -7.06 0.71 12.38
CA ALA A 31 -5.88 1.57 12.50
C ALA A 31 -4.59 0.76 12.65
N ARG A 32 -4.58 -0.20 13.57
CA ARG A 32 -3.46 -1.10 13.81
C ARG A 32 -2.99 -1.87 12.55
N ALA A 33 -3.91 -2.25 11.66
CA ALA A 33 -3.52 -2.95 10.44
C ALA A 33 -2.76 -2.01 9.49
N ARG A 34 -3.18 -0.75 9.42
CA ARG A 34 -2.48 0.30 8.68
C ARG A 34 -1.12 0.64 9.32
N ASP A 35 -1.04 0.67 10.66
CA ASP A 35 0.24 0.87 11.37
C ASP A 35 1.24 -0.24 11.07
N VAL A 36 0.78 -1.49 11.03
CA VAL A 36 1.62 -2.63 10.64
C VAL A 36 2.12 -2.44 9.21
N PHE A 37 1.24 -2.02 8.29
CA PHE A 37 1.64 -1.78 6.90
C PHE A 37 2.72 -0.71 6.80
N VAL A 38 2.51 0.44 7.43
CA VAL A 38 3.42 1.59 7.41
C VAL A 38 4.79 1.21 8.01
N LYS A 39 4.80 0.47 9.13
CA LYS A 39 6.05 -0.03 9.75
C LYS A 39 6.82 -0.98 8.83
N GLU A 40 6.13 -1.87 8.12
CA GLU A 40 6.81 -2.78 7.19
C GLU A 40 7.31 -2.06 5.93
N LEU A 41 6.59 -1.05 5.47
CA LEU A 41 7.02 -0.21 4.35
C LEU A 41 8.30 0.56 4.71
N ALA A 42 8.36 1.17 5.90
CA ALA A 42 9.56 1.88 6.39
C ALA A 42 10.79 0.96 6.42
N LYS A 43 10.66 -0.24 7.00
CA LYS A 43 11.75 -1.22 7.05
C LYS A 43 12.24 -1.64 5.66
N LEU A 44 11.29 -1.87 4.75
CA LEU A 44 11.64 -2.28 3.38
C LEU A 44 12.30 -1.15 2.59
N ARG A 45 11.94 0.11 2.86
CA ARG A 45 12.60 1.27 2.27
C ARG A 45 14.10 1.26 2.59
N GLU A 46 14.46 1.03 3.83
CA GLU A 46 15.85 0.95 4.28
C GLU A 46 16.56 -0.30 3.70
N GLU A 47 15.91 -1.47 3.77
CA GLU A 47 16.51 -2.74 3.32
C GLU A 47 16.78 -2.79 1.81
N LEU A 48 15.90 -2.21 1.00
CA LEU A 48 15.97 -2.28 -0.47
C LEU A 48 16.52 -1.01 -1.11
N GLY A 49 16.68 0.07 -0.34
CA GLY A 49 17.24 1.33 -0.80
C GLY A 49 16.41 1.99 -1.89
N PHE A 50 15.09 2.08 -1.72
CA PHE A 50 14.22 2.86 -2.61
C PHE A 50 13.78 4.16 -1.94
N GLN A 51 13.55 5.19 -2.76
CA GLN A 51 12.94 6.43 -2.31
C GLN A 51 11.42 6.27 -2.22
N LEU A 52 10.84 6.69 -1.10
CA LEU A 52 9.40 6.77 -0.90
C LEU A 52 8.95 8.21 -1.10
N ILE A 53 8.37 8.51 -2.25
CA ILE A 53 7.90 9.85 -2.60
C ILE A 53 6.51 10.11 -2.02
N GLY A 54 5.65 9.08 -2.00
CA GLY A 54 4.32 9.25 -1.43
C GLY A 54 3.62 7.93 -1.16
N TYR A 55 2.66 7.96 -0.24
CA TYR A 55 1.82 6.81 0.05
C TYR A 55 0.46 7.22 0.61
N VAL A 56 -0.51 6.35 0.45
CA VAL A 56 -1.75 6.34 1.22
C VAL A 56 -2.22 4.91 1.44
N VAL A 57 -2.55 4.58 2.68
CA VAL A 57 -3.07 3.27 3.08
C VAL A 57 -4.57 3.38 3.34
N MET A 58 -5.36 2.85 2.42
CA MET A 58 -6.82 2.81 2.50
C MET A 58 -7.29 1.51 3.19
N PRO A 59 -8.56 1.40 3.60
CA PRO A 59 -9.07 0.18 4.21
C PRO A 59 -8.96 -1.07 3.35
N GLU A 60 -9.07 -0.95 2.02
CA GLU A 60 -9.11 -2.07 1.07
C GLU A 60 -8.03 -2.04 0.00
N HIS A 61 -7.22 -0.97 -0.08
CA HIS A 61 -6.14 -0.83 -1.06
C HIS A 61 -5.05 0.13 -0.58
N VAL A 62 -3.97 0.18 -1.31
CA VAL A 62 -2.82 1.06 -1.04
C VAL A 62 -2.34 1.69 -2.34
N HIS A 63 -1.96 2.95 -2.28
CA HIS A 63 -1.18 3.63 -3.32
C HIS A 63 0.21 3.94 -2.78
N LEU A 64 1.22 3.69 -3.62
CA LEU A 64 2.61 4.04 -3.38
C LEU A 64 3.16 4.80 -4.58
N LEU A 65 3.98 5.80 -4.31
CA LEU A 65 4.84 6.44 -5.31
C LEU A 65 6.28 6.26 -4.84
N ILE A 66 7.04 5.42 -5.54
CA ILE A 66 8.38 5.01 -5.15
C ILE A 66 9.36 5.11 -6.33
N SER A 67 10.65 5.26 -6.05
CA SER A 67 11.70 5.02 -7.03
C SER A 67 11.91 3.52 -7.27
N GLU A 68 12.70 3.19 -8.27
CA GLU A 68 13.25 1.84 -8.38
C GLU A 68 14.14 1.55 -7.17
N PRO A 69 14.09 0.35 -6.59
CA PRO A 69 14.98 -0.04 -5.49
C PRO A 69 16.40 -0.30 -5.99
N GLN A 70 17.40 -0.09 -5.13
CA GLN A 70 18.78 -0.45 -5.44
C GLN A 70 18.97 -1.97 -5.61
N ARG A 71 18.09 -2.78 -4.98
CA ARG A 71 18.12 -4.24 -5.03
C ARG A 71 16.76 -4.79 -5.48
N GLY A 72 16.71 -5.33 -6.69
CA GLY A 72 15.51 -5.91 -7.29
C GLY A 72 14.69 -4.89 -8.10
N ALA A 73 13.40 -5.12 -8.22
CA ALA A 73 12.46 -4.31 -8.97
C ALA A 73 11.34 -3.79 -8.06
N PRO A 74 10.54 -2.80 -8.48
CA PRO A 74 9.35 -2.36 -7.75
C PRO A 74 8.39 -3.50 -7.38
N SER A 75 8.28 -4.52 -8.24
CA SER A 75 7.51 -5.74 -7.94
C SER A 75 8.08 -6.52 -6.74
N THR A 76 9.40 -6.52 -6.53
CA THR A 76 10.04 -7.15 -5.36
C THR A 76 9.65 -6.43 -4.07
N VAL A 77 9.61 -5.09 -4.09
CA VAL A 77 9.12 -4.28 -2.95
C VAL A 77 7.69 -4.71 -2.60
N LEU A 78 6.82 -4.79 -3.62
CA LEU A 78 5.44 -5.21 -3.43
C LEU A 78 5.30 -6.62 -2.85
N GLN A 79 6.03 -7.58 -3.41
CA GLN A 79 5.98 -8.97 -2.93
C GLN A 79 6.37 -9.04 -1.46
N LYS A 80 7.47 -8.37 -1.08
CA LYS A 80 7.97 -8.39 0.31
C LYS A 80 7.01 -7.68 1.27
N VAL A 81 6.50 -6.49 0.94
CA VAL A 81 5.55 -5.78 1.83
C VAL A 81 4.25 -6.56 1.99
N LYS A 82 3.68 -7.06 0.89
CA LYS A 82 2.48 -7.89 0.92
C LYS A 82 2.67 -9.12 1.81
N LEU A 83 3.78 -9.83 1.66
CA LEU A 83 4.08 -11.04 2.43
C LEU A 83 4.23 -10.75 3.92
N ARG A 84 5.02 -9.72 4.28
CA ARG A 84 5.29 -9.35 5.68
C ARG A 84 4.03 -8.89 6.40
N VAL A 85 3.25 -8.01 5.77
CA VAL A 85 1.98 -7.51 6.33
C VAL A 85 0.99 -8.65 6.51
N ALA A 86 0.80 -9.49 5.49
CA ALA A 86 -0.11 -10.63 5.59
C ALA A 86 0.29 -11.60 6.70
N ARG A 87 1.59 -11.93 6.84
CA ARG A 87 2.09 -12.79 7.91
C ARG A 87 1.83 -12.21 9.30
N LYS A 88 2.09 -10.90 9.50
CA LYS A 88 1.90 -10.24 10.80
C LYS A 88 0.42 -10.15 11.20
N LEU A 89 -0.44 -9.83 10.25
CA LEU A 89 -1.87 -9.68 10.52
C LEU A 89 -2.58 -11.02 10.68
N ARG A 90 -2.07 -12.10 10.01
CA ARG A 90 -2.62 -13.47 10.14
C ARG A 90 -2.20 -14.17 11.42
N LYS A 91 -0.94 -14.05 11.87
CA LYS A 91 -0.46 -14.68 13.11
C LYS A 91 -1.37 -14.34 14.30
N ARG A 92 -1.93 -13.14 14.36
CA ARG A 92 -2.84 -12.73 15.44
C ARG A 92 -4.25 -13.31 15.35
N ARG A 93 -4.72 -13.74 14.16
CA ARG A 93 -6.01 -14.43 14.05
C ARG A 93 -5.95 -15.86 14.61
N LYS A 94 -4.76 -16.43 14.73
CA LYS A 94 -4.56 -17.77 15.32
C LYS A 94 -4.54 -17.76 16.85
N SER A 95 -4.31 -16.61 17.48
CA SER A 95 -4.27 -16.47 18.95
C SER A 95 -5.59 -16.02 19.58
N ALA A 96 -6.71 -16.09 18.86
CA ALA A 96 -8.04 -15.93 19.45
C ALA A 96 -8.39 -17.19 20.25
N PRO A 97 -9.04 -17.05 21.43
CA PRO A 97 -9.28 -18.20 22.32
C PRO A 97 -10.01 -19.33 21.62
N ALA A 98 -9.60 -20.57 22.00
CA ALA A 98 -10.28 -21.80 21.57
C ALA A 98 -11.72 -21.76 22.09
N GLY A 99 -12.70 -21.70 21.18
CA GLY A 99 -14.13 -21.68 21.52
C GLY A 99 -15.06 -21.17 20.44
N GLN A 100 -14.55 -20.43 19.46
CA GLN A 100 -15.38 -20.05 18.30
C GLN A 100 -15.22 -21.05 17.17
N MET A 101 -16.26 -21.83 16.94
CA MET A 101 -16.39 -22.75 15.82
C MET A 101 -16.19 -22.02 14.50
N ARG A 102 -15.08 -22.31 13.83
CA ARG A 102 -14.79 -21.78 12.48
C ARG A 102 -15.59 -22.59 11.48
N LEU A 103 -16.64 -21.99 10.93
CA LEU A 103 -17.25 -22.53 9.71
C LEU A 103 -16.19 -22.48 8.59
N PRO A 104 -15.79 -23.60 8.00
CA PRO A 104 -14.94 -23.63 6.83
C PRO A 104 -15.77 -23.22 5.62
N LEU A 105 -15.80 -21.95 5.28
CA LEU A 105 -16.31 -21.52 3.99
C LEU A 105 -15.30 -21.94 2.91
N LYS A 106 -15.46 -23.17 2.45
CA LYS A 106 -14.89 -23.68 1.22
C LYS A 106 -15.75 -23.11 0.08
N GLU A 107 -15.31 -22.06 -0.54
CA GLU A 107 -15.83 -21.67 -1.85
C GLU A 107 -14.71 -21.80 -2.89
N CYS A 108 -14.99 -22.64 -3.88
CA CYS A 108 -14.36 -22.75 -5.19
C CYS A 108 -12.86 -22.38 -5.30
N GLY A 109 -11.96 -23.37 -5.23
CA GLY A 109 -10.64 -23.36 -5.91
C GLY A 109 -9.60 -22.32 -5.47
N GLU A 110 -9.91 -21.40 -4.57
CA GLU A 110 -9.05 -20.32 -4.13
C GLU A 110 -8.31 -20.67 -2.83
N PRO A 111 -7.03 -20.30 -2.68
CA PRO A 111 -6.31 -20.59 -1.45
C PRO A 111 -6.99 -19.92 -0.26
N LEU A 112 -7.45 -20.72 0.70
CA LEU A 112 -8.05 -20.27 1.96
C LEU A 112 -7.20 -19.15 2.58
N GLY A 113 -7.70 -17.93 2.55
CA GLY A 113 -7.10 -16.81 3.23
C GLY A 113 -6.14 -15.92 2.41
N ALA A 114 -6.31 -15.75 1.11
CA ALA A 114 -5.61 -14.70 0.38
C ALA A 114 -5.84 -13.34 1.06
N PHE A 115 -4.77 -12.65 1.45
CA PHE A 115 -4.86 -11.31 2.04
C PHE A 115 -4.87 -10.23 0.96
N TRP A 116 -4.13 -10.44 -0.10
CA TRP A 116 -3.93 -9.49 -1.18
C TRP A 116 -4.39 -10.05 -2.52
N GLN A 117 -4.88 -9.17 -3.36
CA GLN A 117 -5.08 -9.44 -4.78
C GLN A 117 -3.71 -9.73 -5.42
N ALA A 118 -3.65 -10.74 -6.32
CA ALA A 118 -2.40 -11.09 -7.00
C ALA A 118 -1.90 -9.95 -7.87
N ARG A 119 -2.78 -9.42 -8.73
CA ARG A 119 -2.45 -8.33 -9.67
C ARG A 119 -2.34 -6.97 -8.97
N PHE A 120 -1.53 -6.10 -9.56
CA PHE A 120 -1.37 -4.70 -9.13
C PHE A 120 -1.25 -3.81 -10.37
N TYR A 121 -1.57 -2.55 -10.21
CA TYR A 121 -1.36 -1.50 -11.19
C TYR A 121 0.00 -0.86 -10.92
N ASP A 122 0.78 -0.62 -11.98
CA ASP A 122 2.09 0.02 -11.91
C ASP A 122 2.21 0.96 -13.13
N PHE A 123 2.34 2.24 -12.86
CA PHE A 123 2.44 3.30 -13.87
C PHE A 123 3.76 4.03 -13.69
N ASN A 124 4.56 4.09 -14.77
CA ASN A 124 5.81 4.85 -14.79
C ASN A 124 5.52 6.35 -14.80
N VAL A 125 6.03 7.06 -13.81
CA VAL A 125 5.92 8.51 -13.69
C VAL A 125 7.23 9.13 -14.16
N TYR A 126 7.20 9.73 -15.34
CA TYR A 126 8.38 10.23 -16.06
C TYR A 126 8.46 11.76 -16.12
N SER A 127 7.48 12.48 -15.55
CA SER A 127 7.49 13.93 -15.52
C SER A 127 7.03 14.47 -14.16
N GLU A 128 7.50 15.67 -13.80
CA GLU A 128 7.10 16.32 -12.56
C GLU A 128 5.59 16.60 -12.50
N GLN A 129 5.00 16.99 -13.63
CA GLN A 129 3.56 17.17 -13.72
C GLN A 129 2.79 15.89 -13.36
N LYS A 130 3.24 14.73 -13.86
CA LYS A 130 2.64 13.42 -13.52
C LYS A 130 2.89 13.03 -12.07
N ARG A 131 4.03 13.40 -11.51
CA ARG A 131 4.33 13.22 -10.08
C ARG A 131 3.31 13.96 -9.22
N ILE A 132 3.12 15.25 -9.47
CA ILE A 132 2.15 16.10 -8.76
C ILE A 132 0.72 15.56 -8.92
N GLU A 133 0.32 15.19 -10.14
CA GLU A 133 -1.00 14.58 -10.40
C GLU A 133 -1.23 13.33 -9.54
N LYS A 134 -0.25 12.44 -9.46
CA LYS A 134 -0.38 11.19 -8.68
C LYS A 134 -0.37 11.43 -7.17
N LEU A 135 0.42 12.39 -6.69
CA LEU A 135 0.40 12.80 -5.28
C LEU A 135 -0.98 13.38 -4.90
N ASN A 136 -1.49 14.32 -5.69
CA ASN A 136 -2.80 14.91 -5.45
C ASN A 136 -3.92 13.86 -5.49
N TYR A 137 -3.89 12.96 -6.47
CA TYR A 137 -4.84 11.86 -6.58
C TYR A 137 -4.84 10.97 -5.33
N MET A 138 -3.64 10.52 -4.87
CA MET A 138 -3.58 9.64 -3.71
C MET A 138 -3.97 10.34 -2.42
N HIS A 139 -3.58 11.61 -2.24
CA HIS A 139 -3.90 12.38 -1.04
C HIS A 139 -5.39 12.73 -0.92
N ALA A 140 -6.08 12.93 -2.05
CA ALA A 140 -7.53 13.15 -2.07
C ALA A 140 -8.35 11.86 -1.85
N ASN A 141 -7.73 10.68 -1.96
CA ASN A 141 -8.44 9.39 -1.96
C ASN A 141 -9.28 9.16 -0.68
N PRO A 142 -8.78 9.41 0.56
CA PRO A 142 -9.58 9.25 1.77
C PRO A 142 -10.83 10.15 1.80
N MET A 143 -10.72 11.39 1.32
CA MET A 143 -11.82 12.33 1.23
C MET A 143 -12.83 11.90 0.15
N ASN A 144 -12.34 11.54 -1.05
CA ASN A 144 -13.19 11.07 -2.14
C ASN A 144 -13.96 9.79 -1.78
N ARG A 145 -13.41 8.97 -0.87
CA ARG A 145 -14.06 7.78 -0.31
C ARG A 145 -14.91 8.07 0.93
N LYS A 146 -15.10 9.34 1.28
CA LYS A 146 -15.90 9.80 2.43
C LYS A 146 -15.48 9.18 3.77
N LEU A 147 -14.20 8.88 3.91
CA LEU A 147 -13.62 8.36 5.16
C LEU A 147 -13.28 9.47 6.13
N VAL A 148 -12.92 10.65 5.59
CA VAL A 148 -12.62 11.87 6.33
C VAL A 148 -13.15 13.07 5.55
N LYS A 149 -13.31 14.21 6.24
CA LYS A 149 -13.74 15.47 5.64
C LYS A 149 -12.55 16.23 5.00
N HIS A 150 -11.35 16.04 5.53
CA HIS A 150 -10.15 16.69 5.05
C HIS A 150 -8.97 15.70 4.99
N PRO A 151 -8.04 15.79 4.02
CA PRO A 151 -6.87 14.90 3.92
C PRO A 151 -5.98 14.89 5.18
N LYS A 152 -5.90 16.00 5.92
CA LYS A 152 -5.17 16.09 7.20
C LYS A 152 -5.65 15.10 8.27
N ASP A 153 -6.91 14.69 8.19
CA ASP A 153 -7.55 13.80 9.16
C ASP A 153 -7.23 12.30 8.89
N TRP A 154 -6.42 12.03 7.82
CA TRP A 154 -6.01 10.67 7.47
C TRP A 154 -4.51 10.45 7.72
N PRO A 155 -4.11 9.98 8.91
CA PRO A 155 -2.70 9.91 9.30
C PRO A 155 -1.87 8.87 8.50
N TRP A 156 -2.51 7.91 7.85
CA TRP A 156 -1.84 6.89 7.03
C TRP A 156 -1.61 7.37 5.59
N SER A 157 -1.13 8.59 5.44
CA SER A 157 -0.86 9.26 4.19
C SER A 157 0.41 10.12 4.30
N SER A 158 1.09 10.31 3.19
CA SER A 158 2.21 11.27 3.07
C SER A 158 1.76 12.73 2.94
N TRP A 159 0.45 13.01 2.95
CA TRP A 159 -0.08 14.38 2.81
C TRP A 159 0.54 15.37 3.80
N GLY A 160 0.67 14.97 5.08
CA GLY A 160 1.22 15.81 6.13
C GLY A 160 2.66 16.28 5.89
N PHE A 161 3.47 15.48 5.18
CA PHE A 161 4.82 15.87 4.78
C PHE A 161 4.79 17.07 3.81
N TYR A 162 3.99 16.98 2.76
CA TYR A 162 3.93 17.99 1.70
C TYR A 162 3.30 19.30 2.14
N THR A 163 2.43 19.27 3.13
CA THR A 163 1.75 20.45 3.66
C THR A 163 2.39 20.99 4.94
N ARG A 164 3.41 20.30 5.47
CA ARG A 164 4.07 20.60 6.75
C ARG A 164 3.08 20.62 7.93
N VAL A 165 1.97 19.91 7.80
CA VAL A 165 0.91 19.81 8.81
C VAL A 165 0.73 18.38 9.24
N GLY A 166 0.92 18.11 10.53
CA GLY A 166 0.72 16.79 11.11
C GLY A 166 1.95 15.88 11.12
N LYS A 167 1.78 14.71 11.73
CA LYS A 167 2.85 13.71 11.90
C LYS A 167 2.94 12.82 10.67
N VAL A 168 4.14 12.66 10.13
CA VAL A 168 4.42 11.70 9.08
C VAL A 168 4.93 10.40 9.73
N LEU A 169 4.30 9.28 9.39
CA LEU A 169 4.60 7.98 10.01
C LEU A 169 5.81 7.26 9.37
N VAL A 170 6.20 7.67 8.18
CA VAL A 170 7.38 7.16 7.45
C VAL A 170 8.10 8.32 6.80
N GLN A 171 9.41 8.28 6.81
CA GLN A 171 10.23 9.27 6.11
C GLN A 171 9.91 9.29 4.62
N ILE A 172 9.69 10.50 4.10
CA ILE A 172 9.46 10.77 2.68
C ILE A 172 10.74 11.35 2.08
N ASP A 173 11.05 10.91 0.88
CA ASP A 173 12.19 11.39 0.10
C ASP A 173 11.70 12.39 -0.96
N VAL A 174 12.47 13.45 -1.21
CA VAL A 174 12.13 14.51 -2.19
C VAL A 174 13.27 14.65 -3.17
#